data_9b5805dfd9a96d88a66d2ebcb1185dc4
#
_entry.id   9b5805dfd9a96d88a66d2ebcb1185dc4
#
_cell.length_a   1.000
_cell.length_b   1.000
_cell.length_c   1.000
_cell.angle_alpha   90.00
_cell.angle_beta   90.00
_cell.angle_gamma   90.00
#
_symmetry.space_group_name_H-M   'P 1'
#
loop_
_entity.id
_entity.type
_entity.pdbx_description
1 polymer ?
#
loop_
_entity_poly.entity_id
_entity_poly.type
_entity_poly.pdbx_seq_one_letter_code
_entity_poly.pdbx_strand_id
1 'polypeptide(L)'
;MKRREFMSAAVAGGPWWFLDARAAGFSEADAASGVRIALERGVEFAVALLGKSGGFFDNPKVRIPLPGYLNQAAQGLKLIGQQKRVDELVLAMNRAAEAAVPEGKTILLNAVKAMSVDDAKRIITGGDTSVTDFFAAKTRQPLSVTFLPIVSRETEKVGLAEKYNAVAGKAAGMGLLKPQDANVEQYVTAKTLDGLYLVIGEEERKIRKDPVGTGSALLAKVFGR
;
A
#
# COMPACT_ATOMS: atom_id res chain seq x y z
N MET A 1 -12.86 -34.76 82.50
CA MET A 1 -14.25 -35.31 82.32
C MET A 1 -14.86 -34.74 81.10
N LYS A 2 -15.41 -35.63 80.28
CA LYS A 2 -16.40 -35.44 79.15
C LYS A 2 -15.87 -34.86 77.85
N ARG A 3 -15.60 -35.81 77.00
CA ARG A 3 -15.83 -35.94 75.54
C ARG A 3 -17.06 -35.20 75.05
N ARG A 4 -16.94 -34.52 73.87
CA ARG A 4 -18.07 -34.44 72.93
C ARG A 4 -17.54 -34.40 71.53
N GLU A 5 -18.17 -35.27 70.81
CA GLU A 5 -17.85 -35.74 69.47
C GLU A 5 -18.15 -34.75 68.37
N PHE A 6 -17.39 -34.87 67.34
CA PHE A 6 -17.52 -34.19 66.07
C PHE A 6 -18.68 -34.75 65.28
N MET A 7 -19.55 -33.88 64.78
CA MET A 7 -20.39 -34.18 63.64
C MET A 7 -19.79 -33.53 62.39
N SER A 8 -19.36 -34.37 61.48
CA SER A 8 -18.95 -34.04 60.15
C SER A 8 -20.17 -33.68 59.30
N ALA A 9 -20.27 -32.44 58.86
CA ALA A 9 -21.21 -32.05 57.81
C ALA A 9 -20.51 -32.18 56.43
N ALA A 10 -20.86 -33.19 55.68
CA ALA A 10 -20.49 -33.35 54.30
C ALA A 10 -21.17 -32.24 53.46
N VAL A 11 -20.38 -31.30 53.01
CA VAL A 11 -20.81 -30.35 51.99
C VAL A 11 -20.78 -31.04 50.66
N ALA A 12 -21.96 -31.35 50.13
CA ALA A 12 -22.16 -31.86 48.77
C ALA A 12 -21.53 -30.94 47.76
N GLY A 13 -20.59 -31.46 47.00
CA GLY A 13 -20.03 -30.81 45.83
C GLY A 13 -21.07 -30.52 44.78
N GLY A 14 -21.39 -29.25 44.61
CA GLY A 14 -22.13 -28.81 43.43
C GLY A 14 -21.24 -28.99 42.20
N PRO A 15 -21.81 -29.37 41.06
CA PRO A 15 -21.04 -29.50 39.83
C PRO A 15 -20.52 -28.12 39.44
N TRP A 16 -19.22 -28.02 39.37
CA TRP A 16 -18.54 -26.88 38.79
C TRP A 16 -18.85 -26.91 37.32
N TRP A 17 -19.88 -26.23 36.94
CA TRP A 17 -20.06 -25.81 35.56
C TRP A 17 -18.91 -24.88 35.25
N PHE A 18 -17.78 -25.45 34.87
CA PHE A 18 -16.84 -24.75 34.06
C PHE A 18 -17.61 -24.37 32.78
N LEU A 19 -18.23 -23.22 32.83
CA LEU A 19 -18.46 -22.48 31.63
C LEU A 19 -17.07 -22.29 31.01
N ASP A 20 -16.69 -23.28 30.20
CA ASP A 20 -15.82 -23.06 29.08
C ASP A 20 -16.50 -21.95 28.29
N ALA A 21 -16.22 -20.71 28.68
CA ALA A 21 -16.25 -19.59 27.77
C ALA A 21 -15.15 -19.90 26.75
N ARG A 22 -15.43 -20.89 25.90
CA ARG A 22 -14.85 -20.97 24.59
C ARG A 22 -15.20 -19.62 24.00
N ALA A 23 -14.26 -18.68 24.13
CA ALA A 23 -14.19 -17.52 23.30
C ALA A 23 -14.50 -18.03 21.90
N ALA A 24 -15.63 -17.63 21.35
CA ALA A 24 -16.11 -18.08 20.05
C ALA A 24 -14.92 -17.94 19.11
N GLY A 25 -14.30 -19.11 18.81
CA GLY A 25 -13.01 -19.16 18.20
C GLY A 25 -13.09 -18.48 16.83
N PHE A 26 -12.38 -17.40 16.70
CA PHE A 26 -12.08 -16.84 15.40
C PHE A 26 -11.42 -17.93 14.60
N SER A 27 -12.08 -18.43 13.57
CA SER A 27 -11.42 -19.31 12.63
C SER A 27 -10.35 -18.48 11.88
N GLU A 28 -9.23 -19.10 11.56
CA GLU A 28 -8.21 -18.47 10.71
C GLU A 28 -8.81 -18.00 9.38
N ALA A 29 -9.87 -18.68 8.91
CA ALA A 29 -10.63 -18.28 7.73
C ALA A 29 -11.41 -16.97 7.92
N ASP A 30 -11.99 -16.74 9.11
CA ASP A 30 -12.68 -15.47 9.42
C ASP A 30 -11.68 -14.31 9.45
N ALA A 31 -10.51 -14.54 10.08
CA ALA A 31 -9.43 -13.55 10.11
C ALA A 31 -8.94 -13.21 8.69
N ALA A 32 -8.70 -14.23 7.85
CA ALA A 32 -8.30 -14.04 6.46
C ALA A 32 -9.38 -13.29 5.66
N SER A 33 -10.66 -13.58 5.89
CA SER A 33 -11.77 -12.88 5.23
C SER A 33 -11.84 -11.40 5.64
N GLY A 34 -11.63 -11.09 6.93
CA GLY A 34 -11.53 -9.71 7.40
C GLY A 34 -10.41 -8.93 6.75
N VAL A 35 -9.21 -9.53 6.66
CA VAL A 35 -8.06 -8.92 5.98
C VAL A 35 -8.38 -8.65 4.50
N ARG A 36 -8.98 -9.61 3.79
CA ARG A 36 -9.37 -9.41 2.39
C ARG A 36 -10.29 -8.21 2.22
N ILE A 37 -11.34 -8.11 3.03
CA ILE A 37 -12.26 -6.97 2.97
C ILE A 37 -11.55 -5.64 3.25
N ALA A 38 -10.64 -5.61 4.23
CA ALA A 38 -9.86 -4.41 4.52
C ALA A 38 -8.97 -4.01 3.33
N LEU A 39 -8.29 -4.97 2.71
CA LEU A 39 -7.43 -4.73 1.56
C LEU A 39 -8.21 -4.34 0.29
N GLU A 40 -9.37 -4.95 0.04
CA GLU A 40 -10.25 -4.57 -1.08
C GLU A 40 -10.69 -3.10 -0.94
N ARG A 41 -11.13 -2.69 0.26
CA ARG A 41 -11.46 -1.28 0.55
C ARG A 41 -10.25 -0.37 0.39
N GLY A 42 -9.08 -0.78 0.88
CA GLY A 42 -7.84 -0.04 0.72
C GLY A 42 -7.47 0.16 -0.75
N VAL A 43 -7.60 -0.86 -1.59
CA VAL A 43 -7.38 -0.78 -3.03
C VAL A 43 -8.37 0.18 -3.69
N GLU A 44 -9.66 0.06 -3.40
CA GLU A 44 -10.69 0.93 -3.96
C GLU A 44 -10.48 2.39 -3.59
N PHE A 45 -10.19 2.65 -2.31
CA PHE A 45 -9.86 3.97 -1.82
C PHE A 45 -8.62 4.56 -2.50
N ALA A 46 -7.52 3.79 -2.56
CA ALA A 46 -6.27 4.26 -3.15
C ALA A 46 -6.43 4.55 -4.65
N VAL A 47 -7.11 3.69 -5.39
CA VAL A 47 -7.38 3.91 -6.82
C VAL A 47 -8.25 5.14 -7.04
N ALA A 48 -9.31 5.33 -6.25
CA ALA A 48 -10.18 6.49 -6.35
C ALA A 48 -9.46 7.81 -5.96
N LEU A 49 -8.59 7.75 -4.96
CA LEU A 49 -7.83 8.92 -4.49
C LEU A 49 -6.73 9.31 -5.48
N LEU A 50 -5.95 8.34 -5.94
CA LEU A 50 -4.74 8.57 -6.72
C LEU A 50 -5.01 8.64 -8.23
N GLY A 51 -6.07 8.00 -8.73
CA GLY A 51 -6.43 7.98 -10.15
C GLY A 51 -7.14 9.23 -10.64
N LYS A 52 -7.45 10.18 -9.77
CA LYS A 52 -8.05 11.46 -10.17
C LYS A 52 -6.99 12.52 -10.44
N SER A 53 -7.38 13.58 -11.14
CA SER A 53 -6.53 14.76 -11.34
C SER A 53 -6.10 15.35 -10.00
N GLY A 54 -4.80 15.54 -9.78
CA GLY A 54 -4.22 16.01 -8.52
C GLY A 54 -3.99 14.91 -7.49
N GLY A 55 -4.35 13.65 -7.79
CA GLY A 55 -4.16 12.53 -6.86
C GLY A 55 -2.71 12.29 -6.48
N PHE A 56 -1.78 12.53 -7.40
CA PHE A 56 -0.34 12.54 -7.14
C PHE A 56 0.20 13.96 -7.02
N PHE A 57 -0.08 14.83 -8.00
CA PHE A 57 0.54 16.14 -8.07
C PHE A 57 0.27 17.02 -6.86
N ASP A 58 -0.97 17.05 -6.37
CA ASP A 58 -1.40 17.86 -5.25
C ASP A 58 -1.32 17.12 -3.89
N ASN A 59 -0.86 15.87 -3.90
CA ASN A 59 -0.71 15.07 -2.69
C ASN A 59 0.78 14.98 -2.29
N PRO A 60 1.22 15.71 -1.25
CA PRO A 60 2.62 15.79 -0.87
C PRO A 60 3.24 14.44 -0.44
N LYS A 61 2.42 13.46 -0.04
CA LYS A 61 2.90 12.14 0.39
C LYS A 61 3.38 11.27 -0.77
N VAL A 62 2.79 11.44 -1.94
CA VAL A 62 3.03 10.58 -3.11
C VAL A 62 3.48 11.35 -4.34
N ARG A 63 3.49 12.68 -4.28
CA ARG A 63 3.97 13.53 -5.38
C ARG A 63 5.33 13.05 -5.86
N ILE A 64 5.44 12.82 -7.16
CA ILE A 64 6.66 12.36 -7.82
C ILE A 64 7.53 13.57 -8.14
N PRO A 65 8.65 13.78 -7.43
CA PRO A 65 9.59 14.83 -7.74
C PRO A 65 10.48 14.45 -8.92
N LEU A 66 11.26 15.39 -9.42
CA LEU A 66 12.38 15.03 -10.30
C LEU A 66 13.35 14.09 -9.58
N PRO A 67 13.92 13.11 -10.28
CA PRO A 67 15.01 12.31 -9.74
C PRO A 67 16.19 13.19 -9.27
N GLY A 68 16.87 12.79 -8.20
CA GLY A 68 17.82 13.64 -7.46
C GLY A 68 18.90 14.29 -8.32
N TYR A 69 19.48 13.57 -9.28
CA TYR A 69 20.51 14.11 -10.17
C TYR A 69 19.98 15.14 -11.18
N LEU A 70 18.68 15.11 -11.51
CA LEU A 70 18.07 16.16 -12.33
C LEU A 70 17.81 17.45 -11.59
N ASN A 71 17.78 17.43 -10.27
CA ASN A 71 17.60 18.66 -9.50
C ASN A 71 18.74 19.65 -9.77
N GLN A 72 19.96 19.19 -9.97
CA GLN A 72 21.08 20.05 -10.34
C GLN A 72 20.92 20.62 -11.76
N ALA A 73 20.55 19.78 -12.73
CA ALA A 73 20.26 20.23 -14.08
C ALA A 73 19.04 21.17 -14.13
N ALA A 74 18.00 20.88 -13.33
CA ALA A 74 16.83 21.75 -13.21
C ALA A 74 17.17 23.14 -12.62
N GLN A 75 18.08 23.21 -11.65
CA GLN A 75 18.56 24.49 -11.12
C GLN A 75 19.30 25.30 -12.22
N GLY A 76 20.15 24.66 -13.03
CA GLY A 76 20.76 25.31 -14.19
C GLY A 76 19.73 25.81 -15.20
N LEU A 77 18.71 25.01 -15.52
CA LEU A 77 17.62 25.43 -16.41
C LEU A 77 16.80 26.59 -15.85
N LYS A 78 16.61 26.65 -14.53
CA LYS A 78 15.95 27.79 -13.85
C LYS A 78 16.72 29.08 -14.03
N LEU A 79 18.05 29.04 -13.90
CA LEU A 79 18.90 30.22 -14.03
C LEU A 79 18.84 30.84 -15.44
N ILE A 80 18.59 30.04 -16.47
CA ILE A 80 18.45 30.48 -17.87
C ILE A 80 16.98 30.67 -18.29
N GLY A 81 16.05 30.82 -17.34
CA GLY A 81 14.65 31.10 -17.61
C GLY A 81 13.81 29.91 -18.09
N GLN A 82 14.31 28.66 -18.00
CA GLN A 82 13.63 27.45 -18.45
C GLN A 82 12.84 26.74 -17.32
N GLN A 83 12.51 27.46 -16.23
CA GLN A 83 11.74 26.93 -15.10
C GLN A 83 10.44 26.27 -15.55
N LYS A 84 9.70 26.91 -16.46
CA LYS A 84 8.41 26.41 -16.95
C LYS A 84 8.49 25.00 -17.51
N ARG A 85 9.56 24.67 -18.26
CA ARG A 85 9.77 23.34 -18.81
C ARG A 85 9.99 22.28 -17.74
N VAL A 86 10.69 22.65 -16.66
CA VAL A 86 10.92 21.75 -15.51
C VAL A 86 9.59 21.45 -14.82
N ASP A 87 8.77 22.48 -14.60
CA ASP A 87 7.47 22.35 -13.96
C ASP A 87 6.48 21.52 -14.82
N GLU A 88 6.51 21.69 -16.13
CA GLU A 88 5.74 20.89 -17.10
C GLU A 88 6.13 19.40 -17.04
N LEU A 89 7.43 19.08 -16.91
CA LEU A 89 7.86 17.69 -16.77
C LEU A 89 7.36 17.08 -15.44
N VAL A 90 7.52 17.81 -14.33
CA VAL A 90 7.04 17.33 -13.03
C VAL A 90 5.53 17.11 -13.07
N LEU A 91 4.79 18.02 -13.69
CA LEU A 91 3.34 17.86 -13.86
C LEU A 91 3.01 16.64 -14.70
N ALA A 92 3.67 16.45 -15.85
CA ALA A 92 3.44 15.32 -16.74
C ALA A 92 3.73 13.97 -16.06
N MET A 93 4.82 13.87 -15.29
CA MET A 93 5.17 12.68 -14.51
C MET A 93 4.06 12.29 -13.53
N ASN A 94 3.50 13.26 -12.83
CA ASN A 94 2.43 13.02 -11.88
C ASN A 94 1.09 12.69 -12.58
N ARG A 95 0.77 13.36 -13.70
CA ARG A 95 -0.41 13.04 -14.52
C ARG A 95 -0.31 11.64 -15.13
N ALA A 96 0.88 11.22 -15.53
CA ALA A 96 1.12 9.85 -15.99
C ALA A 96 0.83 8.80 -14.89
N ALA A 97 1.24 9.08 -13.66
CA ALA A 97 0.94 8.24 -12.51
C ALA A 97 -0.58 8.16 -12.25
N GLU A 98 -1.26 9.32 -12.26
CA GLU A 98 -2.72 9.43 -12.09
C GLU A 98 -3.48 8.64 -13.17
N ALA A 99 -3.03 8.71 -14.42
CA ALA A 99 -3.64 7.95 -15.53
C ALA A 99 -3.39 6.44 -15.46
N ALA A 100 -2.26 6.00 -14.88
CA ALA A 100 -1.90 4.59 -14.80
C ALA A 100 -2.63 3.84 -13.67
N VAL A 101 -2.87 4.49 -12.52
CA VAL A 101 -3.42 3.84 -11.33
C VAL A 101 -4.75 3.12 -11.55
N PRO A 102 -5.75 3.69 -12.26
CA PRO A 102 -7.03 2.99 -12.50
C PRO A 102 -6.87 1.64 -13.21
N GLU A 103 -5.91 1.53 -14.11
CA GLU A 103 -5.65 0.30 -14.89
C GLU A 103 -5.08 -0.84 -14.02
N GLY A 104 -4.53 -0.50 -12.87
CA GLY A 104 -4.03 -1.47 -11.90
C GLY A 104 -5.09 -2.10 -11.00
N LYS A 105 -6.32 -1.56 -10.95
CA LYS A 105 -7.36 -1.98 -10.00
C LYS A 105 -7.61 -3.49 -10.05
N THR A 106 -7.81 -4.04 -11.22
CA THR A 106 -8.10 -5.46 -11.41
C THR A 106 -6.96 -6.36 -10.94
N ILE A 107 -5.71 -5.99 -11.22
CA ILE A 107 -4.52 -6.75 -10.80
C ILE A 107 -4.44 -6.78 -9.27
N LEU A 108 -4.65 -5.64 -8.61
CA LEU A 108 -4.63 -5.54 -7.16
C LEU A 108 -5.74 -6.36 -6.50
N LEU A 109 -6.98 -6.23 -6.99
CA LEU A 109 -8.12 -7.01 -6.45
C LEU A 109 -7.93 -8.51 -6.66
N ASN A 110 -7.37 -8.94 -7.79
CA ASN A 110 -7.06 -10.35 -8.03
C ASN A 110 -5.98 -10.87 -7.06
N ALA A 111 -4.97 -10.06 -6.73
CA ALA A 111 -3.97 -10.42 -5.72
C ALA A 111 -4.61 -10.60 -4.33
N VAL A 112 -5.57 -9.74 -3.95
CA VAL A 112 -6.32 -9.89 -2.69
C VAL A 112 -7.17 -11.16 -2.70
N LYS A 113 -7.88 -11.45 -3.79
CA LYS A 113 -8.71 -12.67 -3.92
C LYS A 113 -7.85 -13.94 -3.84
N ALA A 114 -6.67 -13.92 -4.43
CA ALA A 114 -5.72 -15.04 -4.42
C ALA A 114 -4.90 -15.15 -3.11
N MET A 115 -5.12 -14.26 -2.14
CA MET A 115 -4.40 -14.24 -0.86
C MET A 115 -4.65 -15.53 -0.08
N SER A 116 -3.57 -16.20 0.35
CA SER A 116 -3.64 -17.38 1.21
C SER A 116 -3.96 -17.00 2.68
N VAL A 117 -4.32 -17.99 3.50
CA VAL A 117 -4.48 -17.80 4.95
C VAL A 117 -3.15 -17.40 5.59
N ASP A 118 -2.03 -17.93 5.11
CA ASP A 118 -0.69 -17.57 5.61
C ASP A 118 -0.30 -16.15 5.24
N ASP A 119 -0.69 -15.65 4.05
CA ASP A 119 -0.51 -14.25 3.68
C ASP A 119 -1.31 -13.35 4.65
N ALA A 120 -2.56 -13.70 4.94
CA ALA A 120 -3.40 -12.96 5.88
C ALA A 120 -2.81 -12.95 7.30
N LYS A 121 -2.29 -14.08 7.78
CA LYS A 121 -1.60 -14.16 9.08
C LYS A 121 -0.40 -13.21 9.12
N ARG A 122 0.44 -13.23 8.08
CA ARG A 122 1.60 -12.33 7.98
C ARG A 122 1.21 -10.86 8.00
N ILE A 123 0.08 -10.51 7.38
CA ILE A 123 -0.45 -9.15 7.40
C ILE A 123 -0.95 -8.78 8.81
N ILE A 124 -1.70 -9.66 9.48
CA ILE A 124 -2.25 -9.39 10.83
C ILE A 124 -1.14 -9.26 11.87
N THR A 125 -0.14 -10.14 11.82
CA THR A 125 0.96 -10.19 12.81
C THR A 125 2.15 -9.31 12.42
N GLY A 126 2.17 -8.83 11.19
CA GLY A 126 3.23 -7.99 10.64
C GLY A 126 3.13 -6.54 11.12
N GLY A 127 4.24 -5.82 10.93
CA GLY A 127 4.32 -4.39 11.21
C GLY A 127 3.63 -3.53 10.14
N ASP A 128 3.91 -2.23 10.21
CA ASP A 128 3.30 -1.19 9.36
C ASP A 128 3.55 -1.36 7.84
N THR A 129 4.54 -2.18 7.46
CA THR A 129 4.89 -2.43 6.05
C THR A 129 4.29 -3.72 5.49
N SER A 130 3.66 -4.56 6.31
CA SER A 130 3.21 -5.91 5.91
C SER A 130 2.27 -5.92 4.70
N VAL A 131 1.38 -4.93 4.62
CA VAL A 131 0.47 -4.75 3.46
C VAL A 131 1.24 -4.31 2.22
N THR A 132 2.12 -3.31 2.37
CA THR A 132 2.97 -2.83 1.28
C THR A 132 3.84 -3.94 0.72
N ASP A 133 4.45 -4.75 1.60
CA ASP A 133 5.30 -5.88 1.22
C ASP A 133 4.49 -6.97 0.50
N PHE A 134 3.27 -7.28 0.97
CA PHE A 134 2.37 -8.20 0.31
C PHE A 134 2.07 -7.77 -1.13
N PHE A 135 1.61 -6.53 -1.33
CA PHE A 135 1.28 -6.05 -2.66
C PHE A 135 2.51 -5.95 -3.55
N ALA A 136 3.63 -5.45 -3.05
CA ALA A 136 4.87 -5.37 -3.81
C ALA A 136 5.32 -6.75 -4.31
N ALA A 137 5.29 -7.76 -3.46
CA ALA A 137 5.68 -9.13 -3.82
C ALA A 137 4.77 -9.74 -4.89
N LYS A 138 3.47 -9.49 -4.85
CA LYS A 138 2.47 -10.13 -5.73
C LYS A 138 2.19 -9.35 -7.01
N THR A 139 2.34 -8.03 -7.00
CA THR A 139 1.78 -7.19 -8.07
C THR A 139 2.78 -6.23 -8.73
N ARG A 140 3.98 -6.00 -8.16
CA ARG A 140 4.92 -5.01 -8.71
C ARG A 140 5.27 -5.30 -10.18
N GLN A 141 5.58 -6.54 -10.50
CA GLN A 141 5.93 -6.93 -11.87
C GLN A 141 4.78 -6.75 -12.86
N PRO A 142 3.58 -7.35 -12.66
CA PRO A 142 2.48 -7.18 -13.59
C PRO A 142 2.00 -5.73 -13.68
N LEU A 143 1.99 -4.97 -12.59
CA LEU A 143 1.63 -3.56 -12.63
C LEU A 143 2.68 -2.72 -13.37
N SER A 144 3.97 -3.01 -13.22
CA SER A 144 5.02 -2.32 -13.98
C SER A 144 4.81 -2.50 -15.48
N VAL A 145 4.48 -3.71 -15.93
CA VAL A 145 4.20 -3.99 -17.36
C VAL A 145 2.96 -3.22 -17.84
N THR A 146 1.93 -3.12 -17.01
CA THR A 146 0.69 -2.41 -17.34
C THR A 146 0.87 -0.89 -17.34
N PHE A 147 1.62 -0.35 -16.38
CA PHE A 147 1.77 1.10 -16.21
C PHE A 147 2.76 1.73 -17.18
N LEU A 148 3.85 1.03 -17.51
CA LEU A 148 4.93 1.57 -18.32
C LEU A 148 4.45 2.18 -19.66
N PRO A 149 3.63 1.53 -20.49
CA PRO A 149 3.17 2.11 -21.76
C PRO A 149 2.28 3.35 -21.56
N ILE A 150 1.53 3.40 -20.45
CA ILE A 150 0.69 4.56 -20.13
C ILE A 150 1.57 5.74 -19.73
N VAL A 151 2.54 5.48 -18.86
CA VAL A 151 3.52 6.47 -18.41
C VAL A 151 4.32 7.01 -19.60
N SER A 152 4.82 6.15 -20.49
CA SER A 152 5.54 6.56 -21.70
C SER A 152 4.72 7.53 -22.53
N ARG A 153 3.50 7.16 -22.87
CA ARG A 153 2.60 8.00 -23.66
C ARG A 153 2.35 9.38 -23.05
N GLU A 154 2.19 9.44 -21.73
CA GLU A 154 1.92 10.71 -21.05
C GLU A 154 3.18 11.59 -20.90
N THR A 155 4.34 11.01 -20.69
CA THR A 155 5.61 11.75 -20.56
C THR A 155 6.18 12.20 -21.91
N GLU A 156 5.97 11.45 -22.98
CA GLU A 156 6.38 11.80 -24.35
C GLU A 156 5.75 13.11 -24.84
N LYS A 157 4.52 13.41 -24.43
CA LYS A 157 3.82 14.65 -24.80
C LYS A 157 4.59 15.93 -24.47
N VAL A 158 5.49 15.88 -23.51
CA VAL A 158 6.24 17.05 -23.04
C VAL A 158 7.58 17.24 -23.75
N GLY A 159 8.06 16.25 -24.53
CA GLY A 159 9.30 16.31 -25.29
C GLY A 159 10.59 16.45 -24.47
N LEU A 160 10.47 16.52 -23.14
CA LEU A 160 11.59 16.64 -22.23
C LEU A 160 12.10 15.27 -21.73
N ALA A 161 11.23 14.26 -21.75
CA ALA A 161 11.55 12.90 -21.35
C ALA A 161 12.70 12.31 -22.18
N GLU A 162 12.67 12.49 -23.50
CA GLU A 162 13.72 12.01 -24.41
C GLU A 162 15.08 12.65 -24.11
N LYS A 163 15.11 13.98 -23.91
CA LYS A 163 16.35 14.70 -23.56
C LYS A 163 16.88 14.27 -22.19
N TYR A 164 15.97 14.02 -21.27
CA TYR A 164 16.28 13.47 -19.98
C TYR A 164 16.95 12.09 -20.13
N ASN A 165 16.29 11.15 -20.81
CA ASN A 165 16.77 9.78 -20.98
C ASN A 165 18.15 9.74 -21.64
N ALA A 166 18.43 10.64 -22.58
CA ALA A 166 19.72 10.74 -23.21
C ALA A 166 20.86 11.14 -22.24
N VAL A 167 20.60 12.06 -21.31
CA VAL A 167 21.60 12.47 -20.30
C VAL A 167 21.73 11.42 -19.21
N ALA A 168 20.61 10.89 -18.74
CA ALA A 168 20.55 9.90 -17.67
C ALA A 168 21.15 8.55 -18.10
N GLY A 169 20.95 8.14 -19.35
CA GLY A 169 21.56 6.92 -19.90
C GLY A 169 23.08 6.98 -19.93
N LYS A 170 23.66 8.16 -20.26
CA LYS A 170 25.10 8.38 -20.18
C LYS A 170 25.62 8.28 -18.75
N ALA A 171 24.92 8.90 -17.80
CA ALA A 171 25.28 8.85 -16.38
C ALA A 171 25.18 7.44 -15.80
N ALA A 172 24.18 6.66 -16.22
CA ALA A 172 24.05 5.25 -15.83
C ALA A 172 25.19 4.38 -16.42
N GLY A 173 25.56 4.62 -17.68
CA GLY A 173 26.70 3.95 -18.31
C GLY A 173 28.02 4.21 -17.61
N MET A 174 28.15 5.33 -16.90
CA MET A 174 29.32 5.68 -16.06
C MET A 174 29.19 5.19 -14.60
N GLY A 175 28.13 4.46 -14.25
CA GLY A 175 27.88 3.98 -12.88
C GLY A 175 27.41 5.05 -11.89
N LEU A 176 27.07 6.26 -12.37
CA LEU A 176 26.60 7.38 -11.54
C LEU A 176 25.12 7.28 -11.17
N LEU A 177 24.39 6.42 -11.88
CA LEU A 177 22.96 6.20 -11.68
C LEU A 177 22.63 4.72 -11.69
N LYS A 178 21.58 4.36 -10.95
CA LYS A 178 20.98 3.03 -11.10
C LYS A 178 20.29 2.96 -12.48
N PRO A 179 20.35 1.83 -13.19
CA PRO A 179 19.71 1.68 -14.50
C PRO A 179 18.22 2.05 -14.52
N GLN A 180 17.49 1.73 -13.43
CA GLN A 180 16.07 2.06 -13.27
C GLN A 180 15.76 3.55 -13.10
N ASP A 181 16.77 4.34 -12.69
CA ASP A 181 16.66 5.78 -12.54
C ASP A 181 17.13 6.52 -13.81
N ALA A 182 17.69 5.78 -14.77
CA ALA A 182 18.21 6.32 -16.02
C ALA A 182 17.13 6.61 -17.08
N ASN A 183 15.88 6.22 -16.79
CA ASN A 183 14.76 6.39 -17.69
C ASN A 183 13.56 6.96 -16.89
N VAL A 184 13.01 8.07 -17.37
CA VAL A 184 11.91 8.78 -16.71
C VAL A 184 10.68 7.88 -16.55
N GLU A 185 10.38 7.10 -17.56
CA GLU A 185 9.20 6.24 -17.60
C GLU A 185 9.30 5.15 -16.54
N GLN A 186 10.46 4.53 -16.41
CA GLN A 186 10.73 3.52 -15.38
C GLN A 186 10.71 4.14 -13.97
N TYR A 187 11.32 5.31 -13.81
CA TYR A 187 11.30 6.05 -12.55
C TYR A 187 9.88 6.39 -12.12
N VAL A 188 9.08 6.98 -13.03
CA VAL A 188 7.68 7.33 -12.74
C VAL A 188 6.86 6.08 -12.42
N THR A 189 7.02 5.02 -13.21
CA THR A 189 6.33 3.74 -12.96
C THR A 189 6.65 3.19 -11.57
N ALA A 190 7.92 3.16 -11.19
CA ALA A 190 8.34 2.70 -9.86
C ALA A 190 7.74 3.57 -8.74
N LYS A 191 7.81 4.90 -8.88
CA LYS A 191 7.24 5.85 -7.91
C LYS A 191 5.72 5.78 -7.81
N THR A 192 5.04 5.52 -8.93
CA THR A 192 3.58 5.31 -8.96
C THR A 192 3.20 4.10 -8.11
N LEU A 193 3.92 2.99 -8.25
CA LEU A 193 3.70 1.78 -7.46
C LEU A 193 4.00 2.00 -5.98
N ASP A 194 5.11 2.67 -5.66
CA ASP A 194 5.46 2.99 -4.27
C ASP A 194 4.35 3.85 -3.61
N GLY A 195 3.87 4.88 -4.29
CA GLY A 195 2.76 5.73 -3.81
C GLY A 195 1.45 4.97 -3.66
N LEU A 196 1.12 4.10 -4.60
CA LEU A 196 -0.09 3.27 -4.56
C LEU A 196 -0.09 2.33 -3.35
N TYR A 197 1.01 1.61 -3.12
CA TYR A 197 1.13 0.70 -1.98
C TYR A 197 1.15 1.46 -0.65
N LEU A 198 1.77 2.64 -0.59
CA LEU A 198 1.75 3.49 0.59
C LEU A 198 0.33 3.84 0.99
N VAL A 199 -0.50 4.31 0.04
CA VAL A 199 -1.88 4.72 0.33
C VAL A 199 -2.76 3.53 0.72
N ILE A 200 -2.61 2.37 0.06
CA ILE A 200 -3.30 1.14 0.45
C ILE A 200 -2.95 0.76 1.90
N GLY A 201 -1.65 0.78 2.25
CA GLY A 201 -1.19 0.47 3.60
C GLY A 201 -1.62 1.50 4.64
N GLU A 202 -1.71 2.79 4.29
CA GLU A 202 -2.25 3.81 5.19
C GLU A 202 -3.75 3.59 5.47
N GLU A 203 -4.51 3.21 4.46
CA GLU A 203 -5.95 2.95 4.63
C GLU A 203 -6.18 1.70 5.47
N GLU A 204 -5.42 0.63 5.24
CA GLU A 204 -5.47 -0.57 6.07
C GLU A 204 -5.15 -0.24 7.54
N ARG A 205 -4.11 0.56 7.80
CA ARG A 205 -3.79 0.99 9.18
C ARG A 205 -4.91 1.79 9.85
N LYS A 206 -5.64 2.62 9.09
CA LYS A 206 -6.82 3.34 9.62
C LYS A 206 -7.91 2.36 10.00
N ILE A 207 -8.22 1.39 9.11
CA ILE A 207 -9.20 0.34 9.36
C ILE A 207 -8.83 -0.47 10.60
N ARG A 208 -7.56 -0.80 10.77
CA ARG A 208 -7.04 -1.53 11.94
C ARG A 208 -7.17 -0.73 13.23
N LYS A 209 -6.97 0.59 13.18
CA LYS A 209 -7.09 1.48 14.34
C LYS A 209 -8.53 1.75 14.76
N ASP A 210 -9.45 1.83 13.80
CA ASP A 210 -10.89 2.06 14.04
C ASP A 210 -11.74 1.08 13.20
N PRO A 211 -11.73 -0.21 13.55
CA PRO A 211 -12.48 -1.21 12.82
C PRO A 211 -13.99 -1.07 12.99
N VAL A 212 -14.46 -0.47 14.08
CA VAL A 212 -15.88 -0.21 14.34
C VAL A 212 -16.40 0.91 13.45
N GLY A 213 -15.64 1.99 13.31
CA GLY A 213 -15.97 3.12 12.44
C GLY A 213 -16.09 2.75 10.95
N THR A 214 -15.58 1.59 10.55
CA THR A 214 -15.74 1.07 9.17
C THR A 214 -17.14 0.56 8.85
N GLY A 215 -18.01 0.39 9.85
CA GLY A 215 -19.37 -0.17 9.70
C GLY A 215 -19.40 -1.68 9.36
N SER A 216 -18.28 -2.38 9.40
CA SER A 216 -18.19 -3.81 9.11
C SER A 216 -18.07 -4.63 10.40
N ALA A 217 -19.12 -5.41 10.71
CA ALA A 217 -19.11 -6.30 11.87
C ALA A 217 -17.94 -7.30 11.85
N LEU A 218 -17.51 -7.74 10.67
CA LEU A 218 -16.39 -8.64 10.52
C LEU A 218 -15.05 -7.93 10.80
N LEU A 219 -14.86 -6.71 10.32
CA LEU A 219 -13.65 -5.92 10.61
C LEU A 219 -13.57 -5.57 12.10
N ALA A 220 -14.69 -5.16 12.71
CA ALA A 220 -14.76 -4.91 14.14
C ALA A 220 -14.38 -6.18 14.94
N LYS A 221 -14.84 -7.35 14.47
CA LYS A 221 -14.53 -8.63 15.09
C LYS A 221 -13.06 -9.05 14.93
N VAL A 222 -12.40 -8.78 13.77
CA VAL A 222 -11.02 -9.16 13.48
C VAL A 222 -10.01 -8.23 14.13
N PHE A 223 -10.24 -6.92 14.08
CA PHE A 223 -9.30 -5.89 14.49
C PHE A 223 -9.68 -5.13 15.77
N GLY A 224 -10.91 -5.31 16.29
CA GLY A 224 -11.45 -4.56 17.42
C GLY A 224 -11.07 -5.11 18.82
N ARG A 225 -9.93 -5.83 18.93
CA ARG A 225 -9.42 -6.38 20.20
C ARG A 225 -8.42 -5.46 20.85
#